data_28f6cee9747f400f9cf875b8b377dd5f
#
_entry.id   28f6cee9747f400f9cf875b8b377dd5f
#
_cell.length_a   1.000
_cell.length_b   1.000
_cell.length_c   1.000
_cell.angle_alpha   90.00
_cell.angle_beta   90.00
_cell.angle_gamma   90.00
#
_symmetry.space_group_name_H-M   'P 1'
#
loop_
_entity.id
_entity.type
_entity.pdbx_description
1 polymer ?
#
loop_
_entity_poly.entity_id
_entity_poly.type
_entity_poly.pdbx_seq_one_letter_code
_entity_poly.pdbx_strand_id
1 'polypeptide(L)'
;MSRSSFFRILGPVSALAVFLFLKDQGENPALMAGLVIWMAIWWISEAVPIPITSLLPLVLFPLLGIEDLHSTAANYGNEVIYLFLGGFLIALGIERSGAHRRIALGIVSLIGGSPARLMLGIMVACAMLSMWINSTAATLVMLPIALSLLDDEDAPVLVRDRLTIPLLLSVAYGATIGGMATPVGTPPNLILKGFLQNRSADGAAIGFGEWTAFGIPIAVVLIAFAWLVLSRIVFRVGKEPLGDADSIAARRKALGPLTGTEFRSLLVFGAVALAWITGDDLDLSKDLVVKGWRSISFLAGVGDASIAVAGAIALFVIPAVRTSVMDSTPRLMDWDFAVVRVPWGVLLLIGGGFALGSGVESSGLSRLIGLALADLGDLPPVLLIGSVVLIVCLLSEVGSNTATASLVIPILAGAADSWGMDLQALLIPATLGASLGFMLPVASPMQTIVFGTGRIPMQQMVRAGVWMDLFGVLFFALVFGLL
;
A
#
# COMPACT_ATOMS: atom_id res chain seq x y z
N MET A 1 -20.88 -9.33 -27.30
CA MET A 1 -19.48 -9.19 -26.80
C MET A 1 -19.50 -9.36 -25.30
N SER A 2 -18.56 -10.11 -24.75
CA SER A 2 -18.38 -10.13 -23.28
C SER A 2 -17.91 -8.75 -22.80
N ARG A 3 -18.22 -8.38 -21.54
CA ARG A 3 -17.77 -7.12 -20.92
C ARG A 3 -16.25 -6.92 -21.07
N SER A 4 -15.47 -7.98 -20.86
CA SER A 4 -14.01 -7.97 -21.02
C SER A 4 -13.58 -7.71 -22.47
N SER A 5 -14.24 -8.33 -23.46
CA SER A 5 -13.93 -8.10 -24.89
C SER A 5 -14.19 -6.65 -25.33
N PHE A 6 -15.22 -6.01 -24.76
CA PHE A 6 -15.52 -4.60 -25.03
C PHE A 6 -14.36 -3.70 -24.58
N PHE A 7 -13.89 -3.84 -23.33
CA PHE A 7 -12.83 -2.99 -22.80
C PHE A 7 -11.46 -3.26 -23.45
N ARG A 8 -11.20 -4.49 -23.93
CA ARG A 8 -9.97 -4.81 -24.70
C ARG A 8 -9.87 -3.97 -25.98
N ILE A 9 -10.99 -3.73 -26.64
CA ILE A 9 -11.06 -2.92 -27.87
C ILE A 9 -11.14 -1.44 -27.51
N LEU A 10 -11.87 -1.08 -26.45
CA LEU A 10 -12.06 0.30 -26.03
C LEU A 10 -10.73 1.00 -25.74
N GLY A 11 -9.76 0.32 -25.08
CA GLY A 11 -8.45 0.88 -24.77
C GLY A 11 -7.73 1.46 -26.00
N PRO A 12 -7.36 0.63 -26.99
CA PRO A 12 -6.67 1.13 -28.19
C PRO A 12 -7.52 2.09 -29.03
N VAL A 13 -8.86 1.91 -29.10
CA VAL A 13 -9.74 2.83 -29.82
C VAL A 13 -9.77 4.21 -29.15
N SER A 14 -9.87 4.26 -27.83
CA SER A 14 -9.82 5.52 -27.09
C SER A 14 -8.44 6.19 -27.21
N ALA A 15 -7.35 5.41 -27.22
CA ALA A 15 -6.02 5.93 -27.46
C ALA A 15 -5.92 6.66 -28.82
N LEU A 16 -6.44 6.03 -29.87
CA LEU A 16 -6.49 6.63 -31.20
C LEU A 16 -7.35 7.89 -31.22
N ALA A 17 -8.51 7.86 -30.56
CA ALA A 17 -9.39 9.03 -30.49
C ALA A 17 -8.73 10.21 -29.76
N VAL A 18 -8.06 9.97 -28.65
CA VAL A 18 -7.31 10.98 -27.88
C VAL A 18 -6.14 11.53 -28.70
N PHE A 19 -5.40 10.67 -29.38
CA PHE A 19 -4.33 11.09 -30.29
C PHE A 19 -4.86 12.04 -31.37
N LEU A 20 -5.94 11.66 -32.08
CA LEU A 20 -6.54 12.49 -33.14
C LEU A 20 -7.07 13.83 -32.61
N PHE A 21 -7.55 13.85 -31.36
CA PHE A 21 -8.04 15.08 -30.74
C PHE A 21 -6.91 16.04 -30.33
N LEU A 22 -5.77 15.50 -29.86
CA LEU A 22 -4.68 16.29 -29.33
C LEU A 22 -3.50 16.51 -30.30
N LYS A 23 -3.51 15.87 -31.48
CA LYS A 23 -2.37 15.89 -32.42
C LYS A 23 -1.89 17.30 -32.79
N ASP A 24 -2.82 18.28 -32.84
CA ASP A 24 -2.50 19.67 -33.18
C ASP A 24 -1.75 20.40 -32.05
N GLN A 25 -1.71 19.83 -30.85
CA GLN A 25 -0.94 20.34 -29.68
C GLN A 25 0.48 19.74 -29.58
N GLY A 26 0.80 18.77 -30.45
CA GLY A 26 2.08 18.10 -30.54
C GLY A 26 1.92 16.59 -30.69
N GLU A 27 2.71 15.96 -31.55
CA GLU A 27 2.59 14.54 -31.88
C GLU A 27 2.94 13.65 -30.66
N ASN A 28 4.10 13.86 -30.04
CA ASN A 28 4.55 13.06 -28.90
C ASN A 28 3.63 13.17 -27.67
N PRO A 29 3.23 14.37 -27.21
CA PRO A 29 2.26 14.50 -26.13
C PRO A 29 0.93 13.83 -26.44
N ALA A 30 0.44 13.91 -27.69
CA ALA A 30 -0.83 13.29 -28.10
C ALA A 30 -0.75 11.76 -28.11
N LEU A 31 0.37 11.18 -28.60
CA LEU A 31 0.62 9.73 -28.55
C LEU A 31 0.67 9.23 -27.11
N MET A 32 1.40 9.95 -26.27
CA MET A 32 1.52 9.60 -24.85
C MET A 32 0.18 9.70 -24.10
N ALA A 33 -0.61 10.75 -24.36
CA ALA A 33 -1.96 10.89 -23.79
C ALA A 33 -2.87 9.72 -24.19
N GLY A 34 -2.81 9.31 -25.46
CA GLY A 34 -3.51 8.12 -25.94
C GLY A 34 -3.10 6.86 -25.17
N LEU A 35 -1.79 6.66 -24.97
CA LEU A 35 -1.28 5.49 -24.25
C LEU A 35 -1.67 5.50 -22.76
N VAL A 36 -1.62 6.66 -22.10
CA VAL A 36 -2.11 6.84 -20.72
C VAL A 36 -3.57 6.40 -20.60
N ILE A 37 -4.44 6.84 -21.52
CA ILE A 37 -5.86 6.45 -21.53
C ILE A 37 -6.03 4.96 -21.81
N TRP A 38 -5.25 4.38 -22.72
CA TRP A 38 -5.29 2.94 -22.98
C TRP A 38 -4.93 2.13 -21.73
N MET A 39 -3.81 2.44 -21.10
CA MET A 39 -3.37 1.76 -19.89
C MET A 39 -4.36 1.96 -18.73
N ALA A 40 -4.89 3.18 -18.56
CA ALA A 40 -5.90 3.48 -17.54
C ALA A 40 -7.18 2.62 -17.75
N ILE A 41 -7.70 2.53 -18.96
CA ILE A 41 -8.88 1.70 -19.27
C ILE A 41 -8.62 0.23 -18.94
N TRP A 42 -7.46 -0.30 -19.32
CA TRP A 42 -7.15 -1.70 -19.06
C TRP A 42 -6.81 -1.98 -17.59
N TRP A 43 -6.18 -1.05 -16.87
CA TRP A 43 -5.93 -1.20 -15.45
C TRP A 43 -7.23 -1.13 -14.62
N ILE A 44 -8.13 -0.18 -14.93
CA ILE A 44 -9.39 -0.01 -14.19
C ILE A 44 -10.38 -1.14 -14.50
N SER A 45 -10.46 -1.57 -15.76
CA SER A 45 -11.42 -2.60 -16.18
C SER A 45 -10.93 -4.02 -15.95
N GLU A 46 -9.61 -4.21 -15.69
CA GLU A 46 -8.92 -5.51 -15.63
C GLU A 46 -9.23 -6.40 -16.86
N ALA A 47 -9.52 -5.77 -18.01
CA ALA A 47 -9.82 -6.49 -19.25
C ALA A 47 -8.63 -7.31 -19.76
N VAL A 48 -7.43 -6.88 -19.43
CA VAL A 48 -6.16 -7.58 -19.54
C VAL A 48 -5.53 -7.58 -18.13
N PRO A 49 -4.87 -8.65 -17.68
CA PRO A 49 -4.23 -8.68 -16.37
C PRO A 49 -3.32 -7.46 -16.16
N ILE A 50 -3.44 -6.82 -15.00
CA ILE A 50 -2.70 -5.59 -14.65
C ILE A 50 -1.20 -5.71 -14.98
N PRO A 51 -0.49 -6.80 -14.61
CA PRO A 51 0.94 -6.94 -14.93
C PRO A 51 1.25 -6.93 -16.43
N ILE A 52 0.35 -7.49 -17.24
CA ILE A 52 0.54 -7.54 -18.71
C ILE A 52 0.31 -6.17 -19.32
N THR A 53 -0.73 -5.44 -18.87
CA THR A 53 -0.93 -4.05 -19.26
C THR A 53 0.29 -3.19 -18.97
N SER A 54 0.92 -3.44 -17.83
CA SER A 54 2.11 -2.72 -17.38
C SER A 54 3.36 -2.97 -18.23
N LEU A 55 3.35 -3.94 -19.15
CA LEU A 55 4.42 -4.16 -20.14
C LEU A 55 4.21 -3.39 -21.45
N LEU A 56 3.06 -2.72 -21.64
CA LEU A 56 2.79 -1.94 -22.88
C LEU A 56 3.87 -0.90 -23.18
N PRO A 57 4.43 -0.15 -22.22
CA PRO A 57 5.49 0.82 -22.48
C PRO A 57 6.71 0.19 -23.19
N LEU A 58 7.15 -1.03 -22.81
CA LEU A 58 8.29 -1.69 -23.44
C LEU A 58 8.12 -1.93 -24.93
N VAL A 59 6.88 -2.03 -25.40
CA VAL A 59 6.58 -2.24 -26.83
C VAL A 59 6.23 -0.93 -27.51
N LEU A 60 5.37 -0.13 -26.88
CA LEU A 60 4.78 1.03 -27.54
C LEU A 60 5.69 2.27 -27.51
N PHE A 61 6.50 2.47 -26.48
CA PHE A 61 7.40 3.61 -26.42
C PHE A 61 8.42 3.61 -27.56
N PRO A 62 9.18 2.52 -27.77
CA PRO A 62 10.09 2.45 -28.91
C PRO A 62 9.39 2.51 -30.27
N LEU A 63 8.22 1.85 -30.37
CA LEU A 63 7.45 1.83 -31.62
C LEU A 63 6.91 3.21 -32.01
N LEU A 64 6.50 4.01 -31.02
CA LEU A 64 5.94 5.35 -31.21
C LEU A 64 7.00 6.46 -31.15
N GLY A 65 8.26 6.13 -30.86
CA GLY A 65 9.34 7.10 -30.76
C GLY A 65 9.26 8.00 -29.51
N ILE A 66 8.57 7.56 -28.46
CA ILE A 66 8.47 8.28 -27.18
C ILE A 66 9.79 8.17 -26.40
N GLU A 67 10.27 6.94 -26.23
CA GLU A 67 11.58 6.60 -25.62
C GLU A 67 12.16 5.36 -26.30
N ASP A 68 13.49 5.21 -26.26
CA ASP A 68 14.12 3.96 -26.68
C ASP A 68 13.89 2.83 -25.69
N LEU A 69 14.10 1.57 -26.16
CA LEU A 69 13.86 0.38 -25.34
C LEU A 69 14.78 0.32 -24.11
N HIS A 70 16.02 0.82 -24.20
CA HIS A 70 16.97 0.77 -23.08
C HIS A 70 16.49 1.67 -21.93
N SER A 71 16.13 2.91 -22.24
CA SER A 71 15.58 3.88 -21.28
C SER A 71 14.27 3.40 -20.67
N THR A 72 13.35 2.87 -21.50
CA THR A 72 12.09 2.29 -21.02
C THR A 72 12.33 1.10 -20.11
N ALA A 73 13.22 0.18 -20.46
CA ALA A 73 13.51 -1.01 -19.67
C ALA A 73 14.20 -0.70 -18.34
N ALA A 74 15.00 0.36 -18.26
CA ALA A 74 15.63 0.82 -17.03
C ALA A 74 14.62 1.11 -15.92
N ASN A 75 13.41 1.55 -16.26
CA ASN A 75 12.32 1.79 -15.29
C ASN A 75 11.90 0.50 -14.56
N TYR A 76 11.98 -0.65 -15.20
CA TYR A 76 11.68 -1.96 -14.59
C TYR A 76 12.84 -2.52 -13.76
N GLY A 77 14.02 -1.90 -13.84
CA GLY A 77 15.19 -2.17 -13.01
C GLY A 77 15.42 -1.17 -11.90
N ASN A 78 14.45 -0.28 -11.60
CA ASN A 78 14.55 0.71 -10.56
C ASN A 78 14.77 0.08 -9.18
N GLU A 79 15.64 0.70 -8.36
CA GLU A 79 16.03 0.15 -7.04
C GLU A 79 14.85 -0.03 -6.08
N VAL A 80 13.81 0.79 -6.20
CA VAL A 80 12.58 0.67 -5.39
C VAL A 80 11.88 -0.67 -5.63
N ILE A 81 12.00 -1.26 -6.82
CA ILE A 81 11.46 -2.60 -7.11
C ILE A 81 12.21 -3.65 -6.27
N TYR A 82 13.52 -3.49 -6.09
CA TYR A 82 14.31 -4.38 -5.24
C TYR A 82 14.09 -4.16 -3.75
N LEU A 83 13.80 -2.91 -3.35
CA LEU A 83 13.31 -2.62 -1.99
C LEU A 83 12.03 -3.41 -1.70
N PHE A 84 11.10 -3.40 -2.65
CA PHE A 84 9.85 -4.14 -2.56
C PHE A 84 10.06 -5.64 -2.49
N LEU A 85 10.86 -6.17 -3.42
CA LEU A 85 11.18 -7.60 -3.48
C LEU A 85 11.81 -8.06 -2.16
N GLY A 86 12.81 -7.33 -1.65
CA GLY A 86 13.44 -7.61 -0.37
C GLY A 86 12.47 -7.55 0.80
N GLY A 87 11.62 -6.52 0.85
CA GLY A 87 10.57 -6.36 1.84
C GLY A 87 9.57 -7.53 1.83
N PHE A 88 9.12 -7.97 0.65
CA PHE A 88 8.25 -9.15 0.52
C PHE A 88 8.92 -10.44 1.02
N LEU A 89 10.17 -10.65 0.68
CA LEU A 89 10.90 -11.84 1.13
C LEU A 89 11.07 -11.84 2.66
N ILE A 90 11.35 -10.69 3.26
CA ILE A 90 11.44 -10.55 4.73
C ILE A 90 10.08 -10.82 5.37
N ALA A 91 9.01 -10.26 4.83
CA ALA A 91 7.64 -10.50 5.27
C ALA A 91 7.26 -11.99 5.20
N LEU A 92 7.58 -12.67 4.11
CA LEU A 92 7.40 -14.11 3.95
C LEU A 92 8.21 -14.93 4.96
N GLY A 93 9.38 -14.45 5.39
CA GLY A 93 10.17 -15.07 6.46
C GLY A 93 9.45 -15.03 7.82
N ILE A 94 8.82 -13.91 8.15
CA ILE A 94 7.99 -13.78 9.35
C ILE A 94 6.73 -14.65 9.25
N GLU A 95 6.10 -14.69 8.07
CA GLU A 95 4.93 -15.53 7.81
C GLU A 95 5.27 -17.01 7.98
N ARG A 96 6.32 -17.47 7.34
CA ARG A 96 6.75 -18.87 7.36
C ARG A 96 7.15 -19.35 8.75
N SER A 97 7.82 -18.51 9.53
CA SER A 97 8.20 -18.83 10.90
C SER A 97 7.00 -18.93 11.86
N GLY A 98 5.85 -18.35 11.53
CA GLY A 98 4.69 -18.23 12.40
C GLY A 98 4.75 -17.06 13.40
N ALA A 99 5.85 -16.29 13.40
CA ALA A 99 6.04 -15.17 14.34
C ALA A 99 4.94 -14.11 14.24
N HIS A 100 4.37 -13.86 13.03
CA HIS A 100 3.26 -12.96 12.80
C HIS A 100 2.02 -13.29 13.66
N ARG A 101 1.70 -14.60 13.85
CA ARG A 101 0.56 -15.03 14.68
C ARG A 101 0.78 -14.69 16.15
N ARG A 102 2.02 -14.84 16.62
CA ARG A 102 2.41 -14.52 18.00
C ARG A 102 2.29 -13.02 18.26
N ILE A 103 2.78 -12.18 17.33
CA ILE A 103 2.64 -10.72 17.39
C ILE A 103 1.16 -10.35 17.45
N ALA A 104 0.36 -10.86 16.51
CA ALA A 104 -1.07 -10.57 16.40
C ALA A 104 -1.84 -10.92 17.68
N LEU A 105 -1.72 -12.17 18.16
CA LEU A 105 -2.39 -12.61 19.38
C LEU A 105 -1.87 -11.89 20.63
N GLY A 106 -0.60 -11.49 20.64
CA GLY A 106 -0.02 -10.66 21.70
C GLY A 106 -0.73 -9.31 21.81
N ILE A 107 -0.87 -8.60 20.69
CA ILE A 107 -1.53 -7.27 20.64
C ILE A 107 -3.02 -7.40 21.01
N VAL A 108 -3.72 -8.35 20.41
CA VAL A 108 -5.15 -8.58 20.69
C VAL A 108 -5.38 -8.90 22.17
N SER A 109 -4.50 -9.71 22.79
CA SER A 109 -4.62 -10.06 24.22
C SER A 109 -4.37 -8.88 25.15
N LEU A 110 -3.55 -7.89 24.73
CA LEU A 110 -3.27 -6.70 25.55
C LEU A 110 -4.42 -5.70 25.54
N ILE A 111 -5.11 -5.56 24.39
CA ILE A 111 -6.15 -4.54 24.20
C ILE A 111 -7.55 -5.09 24.52
N GLY A 112 -7.75 -6.41 24.45
CA GLY A 112 -9.03 -7.11 24.56
C GLY A 112 -9.80 -6.89 25.87
N GLY A 113 -11.05 -7.36 25.90
CA GLY A 113 -11.94 -7.31 27.07
C GLY A 113 -13.40 -7.00 26.72
N SER A 114 -13.70 -5.96 25.96
CA SER A 114 -15.04 -5.70 25.42
C SER A 114 -15.03 -5.83 23.90
N PRO A 115 -16.19 -6.03 23.24
CA PRO A 115 -16.27 -6.14 21.79
C PRO A 115 -15.61 -4.97 21.06
N ALA A 116 -15.83 -3.73 21.51
CA ALA A 116 -15.19 -2.55 20.93
C ALA A 116 -13.65 -2.55 21.13
N ARG A 117 -13.16 -3.01 22.27
CA ARG A 117 -11.69 -3.16 22.50
C ARG A 117 -11.12 -4.29 21.65
N LEU A 118 -11.84 -5.40 21.51
CA LEU A 118 -11.44 -6.51 20.64
C LEU A 118 -11.28 -6.02 19.19
N MET A 119 -12.23 -5.24 18.68
CA MET A 119 -12.14 -4.60 17.36
C MET A 119 -10.88 -3.73 17.25
N LEU A 120 -10.62 -2.87 18.26
CA LEU A 120 -9.42 -2.04 18.30
C LEU A 120 -8.15 -2.89 18.30
N GLY A 121 -8.12 -3.96 19.10
CA GLY A 121 -7.01 -4.91 19.14
C GLY A 121 -6.73 -5.57 17.80
N ILE A 122 -7.77 -6.00 17.09
CA ILE A 122 -7.67 -6.55 15.74
C ILE A 122 -7.17 -5.49 14.75
N MET A 123 -7.71 -4.26 14.79
CA MET A 123 -7.28 -3.17 13.90
C MET A 123 -5.81 -2.82 14.12
N VAL A 124 -5.39 -2.67 15.38
CA VAL A 124 -4.00 -2.34 15.73
C VAL A 124 -3.07 -3.49 15.34
N ALA A 125 -3.47 -4.74 15.58
CA ALA A 125 -2.68 -5.92 15.18
C ALA A 125 -2.52 -5.99 13.66
N CYS A 126 -3.61 -5.79 12.90
CA CYS A 126 -3.57 -5.71 11.43
C CYS A 126 -2.67 -4.58 10.97
N ALA A 127 -2.79 -3.39 11.56
CA ALA A 127 -1.99 -2.23 11.19
C ALA A 127 -0.50 -2.46 11.48
N MET A 128 -0.16 -2.95 12.65
CA MET A 128 1.23 -3.26 13.01
C MET A 128 1.87 -4.31 12.10
N LEU A 129 1.11 -5.32 11.69
CA LEU A 129 1.58 -6.28 10.70
C LEU A 129 1.71 -5.62 9.33
N SER A 130 0.70 -4.88 8.89
CA SER A 130 0.63 -4.27 7.57
C SER A 130 1.69 -3.19 7.32
N MET A 131 2.21 -2.56 8.34
CA MET A 131 3.34 -1.64 8.22
C MET A 131 4.59 -2.30 7.62
N TRP A 132 4.75 -3.60 7.83
CA TRP A 132 5.97 -4.34 7.49
C TRP A 132 5.73 -5.50 6.53
N ILE A 133 4.52 -6.07 6.59
CA ILE A 133 4.05 -7.14 5.73
C ILE A 133 2.99 -6.52 4.82
N ASN A 134 2.99 -6.84 3.53
CA ASN A 134 1.94 -6.37 2.62
C ASN A 134 0.54 -6.49 3.25
N SER A 135 -0.28 -5.43 3.09
CA SER A 135 -1.62 -5.34 3.68
C SER A 135 -2.51 -6.55 3.35
N THR A 136 -2.38 -7.13 2.16
CA THR A 136 -3.09 -8.35 1.76
C THR A 136 -2.71 -9.54 2.63
N ALA A 137 -1.40 -9.74 2.86
CA ALA A 137 -0.92 -10.83 3.70
C ALA A 137 -1.34 -10.63 5.17
N ALA A 138 -1.27 -9.39 5.69
CA ALA A 138 -1.76 -9.08 7.03
C ALA A 138 -3.25 -9.41 7.18
N THR A 139 -4.06 -9.10 6.16
CA THR A 139 -5.50 -9.43 6.13
C THR A 139 -5.73 -10.94 6.15
N LEU A 140 -5.03 -11.70 5.29
CA LEU A 140 -5.15 -13.16 5.22
C LEU A 140 -4.76 -13.87 6.52
N VAL A 141 -3.80 -13.31 7.25
CA VAL A 141 -3.39 -13.83 8.56
C VAL A 141 -4.41 -13.53 9.64
N MET A 142 -4.95 -12.30 9.65
CA MET A 142 -5.85 -11.85 10.71
C MET A 142 -7.29 -12.31 10.52
N LEU A 143 -7.72 -12.53 9.28
CA LEU A 143 -9.08 -12.96 8.98
C LEU A 143 -9.46 -14.31 9.64
N PRO A 144 -8.66 -15.39 9.58
CA PRO A 144 -8.97 -16.62 10.30
C PRO A 144 -9.04 -16.43 11.82
N ILE A 145 -8.22 -15.51 12.38
CA ILE A 145 -8.27 -15.20 13.81
C ILE A 145 -9.61 -14.53 14.13
N ALA A 146 -10.02 -13.52 13.35
CA ALA A 146 -11.29 -12.84 13.55
C ALA A 146 -12.49 -13.79 13.37
N LEU A 147 -12.49 -14.64 12.34
CA LEU A 147 -13.53 -15.63 12.10
C LEU A 147 -13.63 -16.63 13.26
N SER A 148 -12.51 -17.12 13.75
CA SER A 148 -12.49 -18.08 14.85
C SER A 148 -13.00 -17.50 16.19
N LEU A 149 -12.94 -16.17 16.37
CA LEU A 149 -13.55 -15.49 17.50
C LEU A 149 -15.07 -15.36 17.33
N LEU A 150 -15.54 -15.22 16.09
CA LEU A 150 -16.96 -15.14 15.77
C LEU A 150 -17.65 -16.51 15.77
N ASP A 151 -16.92 -17.58 15.47
CA ASP A 151 -17.45 -18.96 15.42
C ASP A 151 -17.36 -19.69 16.79
N ASP A 152 -17.04 -18.96 17.87
CA ASP A 152 -17.05 -19.47 19.24
C ASP A 152 -18.50 -19.81 19.65
N GLU A 153 -18.76 -21.09 19.92
CA GLU A 153 -20.11 -21.60 20.26
C GLU A 153 -20.61 -21.06 21.61
N ASP A 154 -19.70 -20.71 22.52
CA ASP A 154 -20.02 -20.16 23.83
C ASP A 154 -20.43 -18.67 23.78
N ALA A 155 -20.23 -18.01 22.64
CA ALA A 155 -20.60 -16.61 22.48
C ALA A 155 -22.12 -16.43 22.29
N PRO A 156 -22.75 -15.45 23.00
CA PRO A 156 -24.16 -15.17 22.80
C PRO A 156 -24.45 -14.78 21.34
N VAL A 157 -25.42 -15.47 20.71
CA VAL A 157 -25.77 -15.29 19.29
C VAL A 157 -25.98 -13.82 18.92
N LEU A 158 -26.70 -13.07 19.76
CA LEU A 158 -26.99 -11.65 19.54
C LEU A 158 -25.71 -10.77 19.50
N VAL A 159 -24.72 -11.09 20.34
CA VAL A 159 -23.43 -10.35 20.38
C VAL A 159 -22.61 -10.70 19.14
N ARG A 160 -22.57 -11.98 18.79
CA ARG A 160 -21.89 -12.49 17.59
C ARG A 160 -22.43 -11.82 16.32
N ASP A 161 -23.75 -11.79 16.13
CA ASP A 161 -24.38 -11.21 14.95
C ASP A 161 -24.09 -9.70 14.81
N ARG A 162 -24.12 -8.96 15.93
CA ARG A 162 -23.79 -7.53 15.94
C ARG A 162 -22.31 -7.24 15.70
N LEU A 163 -21.43 -8.15 16.06
CA LEU A 163 -19.98 -7.96 15.96
C LEU A 163 -19.41 -8.45 14.63
N THR A 164 -20.07 -9.36 13.94
CA THR A 164 -19.56 -10.02 12.73
C THR A 164 -19.08 -9.01 11.68
N ILE A 165 -19.95 -8.11 11.25
CA ILE A 165 -19.61 -7.15 10.20
C ILE A 165 -18.51 -6.17 10.67
N PRO A 166 -18.65 -5.47 11.81
CA PRO A 166 -17.64 -4.49 12.21
C PRO A 166 -16.27 -5.14 12.56
N LEU A 167 -16.23 -6.37 13.05
CA LEU A 167 -14.97 -7.07 13.31
C LEU A 167 -14.23 -7.43 12.01
N LEU A 168 -14.95 -7.94 11.01
CA LEU A 168 -14.38 -8.27 9.71
C LEU A 168 -13.89 -7.01 8.98
N LEU A 169 -14.66 -5.91 9.02
CA LEU A 169 -14.22 -4.63 8.48
C LEU A 169 -13.01 -4.07 9.25
N SER A 170 -12.90 -4.32 10.55
CA SER A 170 -11.72 -3.93 11.35
C SER A 170 -10.44 -4.58 10.84
N VAL A 171 -10.51 -5.82 10.33
CA VAL A 171 -9.35 -6.48 9.70
C VAL A 171 -8.91 -5.73 8.45
N ALA A 172 -9.82 -5.47 7.51
CA ALA A 172 -9.48 -4.79 6.26
C ALA A 172 -9.02 -3.34 6.49
N TYR A 173 -9.75 -2.59 7.31
CA TYR A 173 -9.42 -1.18 7.60
C TYR A 173 -8.08 -1.06 8.34
N GLY A 174 -7.86 -1.91 9.34
CA GLY A 174 -6.58 -1.94 10.06
C GLY A 174 -5.40 -2.24 9.13
N ALA A 175 -5.55 -3.22 8.22
CA ALA A 175 -4.51 -3.56 7.26
C ALA A 175 -4.27 -2.44 6.23
N THR A 176 -5.32 -1.84 5.68
CA THR A 176 -5.21 -0.73 4.72
C THR A 176 -4.53 0.48 5.35
N ILE A 177 -4.99 0.91 6.53
CA ILE A 177 -4.45 2.09 7.23
C ILE A 177 -3.01 1.85 7.68
N GLY A 178 -2.72 0.66 8.22
CA GLY A 178 -1.36 0.31 8.63
C GLY A 178 -0.37 0.35 7.47
N GLY A 179 -0.78 -0.08 6.28
CA GLY A 179 0.04 0.00 5.07
C GLY A 179 0.47 1.42 4.69
N MET A 180 -0.32 2.43 5.03
CA MET A 180 0.03 3.84 4.76
C MET A 180 1.19 4.34 5.65
N ALA A 181 1.42 3.71 6.80
CA ALA A 181 2.34 4.20 7.83
C ALA A 181 3.82 4.08 7.45
N THR A 182 4.19 3.19 6.53
CA THR A 182 5.58 3.01 6.09
C THR A 182 5.68 2.93 4.56
N PRO A 183 6.85 3.19 3.97
CA PRO A 183 7.03 3.07 2.53
C PRO A 183 6.67 1.67 1.99
N VAL A 184 7.06 0.61 2.70
CA VAL A 184 6.91 -0.79 2.24
C VAL A 184 5.53 -1.40 2.55
N GLY A 185 4.70 -0.74 3.36
CA GLY A 185 3.40 -1.27 3.79
C GLY A 185 2.38 -1.38 2.65
N THR A 186 2.41 -0.47 1.67
CA THR A 186 1.52 -0.50 0.51
C THR A 186 2.22 -0.02 -0.77
N PRO A 187 1.90 -0.61 -1.94
CA PRO A 187 2.53 -0.26 -3.21
C PRO A 187 2.46 1.23 -3.60
N PRO A 188 1.36 1.96 -3.42
CA PRO A 188 1.29 3.39 -3.73
C PRO A 188 2.43 4.21 -3.13
N ASN A 189 2.80 3.95 -1.88
CA ASN A 189 3.86 4.68 -1.18
C ASN A 189 5.21 4.52 -1.88
N LEU A 190 5.52 3.32 -2.36
CA LEU A 190 6.78 3.05 -3.05
C LEU A 190 6.79 3.55 -4.49
N ILE A 191 5.63 3.61 -5.15
CA ILE A 191 5.50 4.27 -6.46
C ILE A 191 5.85 5.76 -6.32
N LEU A 192 5.30 6.43 -5.30
CA LEU A 192 5.66 7.82 -5.04
C LEU A 192 7.15 7.97 -4.71
N LYS A 193 7.67 7.13 -3.80
CA LYS A 193 9.11 7.18 -3.43
C LYS A 193 10.00 7.04 -4.66
N GLY A 194 9.77 6.06 -5.51
CA GLY A 194 10.56 5.84 -6.72
C GLY A 194 10.36 6.94 -7.77
N PHE A 195 9.16 7.48 -7.88
CA PHE A 195 8.89 8.61 -8.78
C PHE A 195 9.67 9.87 -8.35
N LEU A 196 9.64 10.22 -7.07
CA LEU A 196 10.39 11.36 -6.54
C LEU A 196 11.90 11.16 -6.69
N GLN A 197 12.38 9.94 -6.45
CA GLN A 197 13.80 9.61 -6.59
C GLN A 197 14.29 9.73 -8.04
N ASN A 198 13.52 9.25 -9.01
CA ASN A 198 13.87 9.37 -10.43
C ASN A 198 13.87 10.81 -10.92
N ARG A 199 13.11 11.70 -10.27
CA ARG A 199 12.96 13.10 -10.66
C ARG A 199 13.95 14.02 -9.96
N SER A 200 14.49 13.63 -8.84
CA SER A 200 15.50 14.39 -8.09
C SER A 200 16.86 14.28 -8.75
N ALA A 201 17.53 15.41 -8.99
CA ALA A 201 18.85 15.44 -9.62
C ALA A 201 19.96 14.75 -8.79
N ASP A 202 19.78 14.70 -7.48
CA ASP A 202 20.66 14.05 -6.52
C ASP A 202 20.15 12.68 -6.05
N GLY A 203 19.04 12.19 -6.62
CA GLY A 203 18.39 10.93 -6.23
C GLY A 203 17.74 11.01 -4.84
N ALA A 204 17.56 12.21 -4.29
CA ALA A 204 16.92 12.39 -3.00
C ALA A 204 15.43 12.02 -3.09
N ALA A 205 15.02 11.10 -2.24
CA ALA A 205 13.62 10.73 -2.04
C ALA A 205 13.31 10.81 -0.56
N ILE A 206 12.04 10.79 -0.21
CA ILE A 206 11.60 10.70 1.19
C ILE A 206 12.25 9.46 1.82
N GLY A 207 13.03 9.67 2.89
CA GLY A 207 13.67 8.61 3.65
C GLY A 207 12.66 7.66 4.29
N PHE A 208 13.08 6.42 4.60
CA PHE A 208 12.19 5.47 5.28
C PHE A 208 11.75 5.98 6.64
N GLY A 209 12.69 6.53 7.43
CA GLY A 209 12.42 7.12 8.74
C GLY A 209 11.51 8.34 8.65
N GLU A 210 11.77 9.22 7.69
CA GLU A 210 10.98 10.43 7.44
C GLU A 210 9.52 10.08 7.09
N TRP A 211 9.30 9.17 6.13
CA TRP A 211 7.94 8.68 5.83
C TRP A 211 7.25 8.13 7.07
N THR A 212 7.95 7.27 7.81
CA THR A 212 7.40 6.61 8.99
C THR A 212 7.05 7.61 10.09
N ALA A 213 7.82 8.68 10.23
CA ALA A 213 7.61 9.73 11.21
C ALA A 213 6.28 10.49 11.02
N PHE A 214 5.87 10.77 9.78
CA PHE A 214 4.54 11.34 9.53
C PHE A 214 3.46 10.28 9.28
N GLY A 215 3.80 9.14 8.72
CA GLY A 215 2.86 8.08 8.39
C GLY A 215 2.22 7.41 9.61
N ILE A 216 3.00 7.18 10.70
CA ILE A 216 2.46 6.61 11.94
C ILE A 216 1.41 7.52 12.59
N PRO A 217 1.64 8.82 12.82
CA PRO A 217 0.60 9.73 13.31
C PRO A 217 -0.69 9.73 12.47
N ILE A 218 -0.55 9.77 11.16
CA ILE A 218 -1.68 9.68 10.22
C ILE A 218 -2.45 8.36 10.44
N ALA A 219 -1.75 7.24 10.48
CA ALA A 219 -2.37 5.93 10.69
C ALA A 219 -3.07 5.84 12.05
N VAL A 220 -2.50 6.39 13.12
CA VAL A 220 -3.12 6.44 14.45
C VAL A 220 -4.43 7.20 14.42
N VAL A 221 -4.48 8.37 13.78
CA VAL A 221 -5.71 9.17 13.65
C VAL A 221 -6.77 8.42 12.83
N LEU A 222 -6.38 7.82 11.69
CA LEU A 222 -7.30 7.06 10.85
C LEU A 222 -7.83 5.81 11.56
N ILE A 223 -7.00 5.08 12.32
CA ILE A 223 -7.41 3.91 13.12
C ILE A 223 -8.40 4.34 14.21
N ALA A 224 -8.12 5.42 14.92
CA ALA A 224 -9.00 5.93 15.96
C ALA A 224 -10.36 6.31 15.38
N PHE A 225 -10.39 6.97 14.23
CA PHE A 225 -11.62 7.32 13.53
C PHE A 225 -12.35 6.08 12.99
N ALA A 226 -11.64 5.14 12.35
CA ALA A 226 -12.20 3.89 11.88
C ALA A 226 -12.85 3.08 13.01
N TRP A 227 -12.16 2.98 14.14
CA TRP A 227 -12.72 2.36 15.35
C TRP A 227 -14.00 3.06 15.83
N LEU A 228 -14.02 4.38 15.85
CA LEU A 228 -15.20 5.16 16.22
C LEU A 228 -16.36 4.91 15.26
N VAL A 229 -16.09 4.96 13.95
CA VAL A 229 -17.10 4.70 12.90
C VAL A 229 -17.69 3.30 13.05
N LEU A 230 -16.85 2.28 13.14
CA LEU A 230 -17.30 0.90 13.18
C LEU A 230 -17.97 0.57 14.54
N SER A 231 -17.45 1.07 15.67
CA SER A 231 -17.95 0.68 16.99
C SER A 231 -19.15 1.52 17.48
N ARG A 232 -19.26 2.79 17.05
CA ARG A 232 -20.24 3.74 17.63
C ARG A 232 -21.19 4.38 16.62
N ILE A 233 -20.70 4.76 15.44
CA ILE A 233 -21.49 5.51 14.46
C ILE A 233 -22.36 4.56 13.64
N VAL A 234 -21.74 3.57 12.99
CA VAL A 234 -22.43 2.70 12.02
C VAL A 234 -23.08 1.49 12.67
N PHE A 235 -22.33 0.72 13.48
CA PHE A 235 -22.82 -0.57 13.99
C PHE A 235 -23.23 -0.57 15.46
N ARG A 236 -22.83 0.44 16.25
CA ARG A 236 -23.19 0.59 17.68
C ARG A 236 -22.98 -0.70 18.47
N VAL A 237 -21.75 -1.19 18.45
CA VAL A 237 -21.37 -2.44 19.09
C VAL A 237 -21.65 -2.39 20.60
N GLY A 238 -22.30 -3.43 21.12
CA GLY A 238 -22.67 -3.53 22.55
C GLY A 238 -21.46 -3.64 23.48
N LYS A 239 -21.73 -3.62 24.79
CA LYS A 239 -20.70 -3.75 25.84
C LYS A 239 -20.54 -5.18 26.34
N GLU A 240 -21.48 -6.07 26.03
CA GLU A 240 -21.49 -7.45 26.47
C GLU A 240 -20.31 -8.21 25.83
N PRO A 241 -19.48 -8.92 26.61
CA PRO A 241 -18.32 -9.63 26.09
C PRO A 241 -18.74 -10.76 25.10
N LEU A 242 -17.88 -11.03 24.11
CA LEU A 242 -18.11 -12.08 23.09
C LEU A 242 -17.85 -13.50 23.62
N GLY A 243 -17.57 -13.69 24.88
CA GLY A 243 -17.15 -14.94 25.49
C GLY A 243 -16.06 -14.72 26.52
N ASP A 244 -15.48 -15.76 27.04
CA ASP A 244 -14.43 -15.66 28.04
C ASP A 244 -13.17 -15.02 27.44
N ALA A 245 -12.63 -14.02 28.12
CA ALA A 245 -11.30 -13.44 27.80
C ALA A 245 -10.19 -14.52 27.76
N ASP A 246 -10.46 -15.67 28.34
CA ASP A 246 -9.59 -16.84 28.38
C ASP A 246 -9.40 -17.50 27.01
N SER A 247 -10.31 -17.33 26.05
CA SER A 247 -10.19 -17.94 24.72
C SER A 247 -8.96 -17.37 23.93
N ILE A 248 -8.71 -16.06 23.99
CA ILE A 248 -7.54 -15.42 23.35
C ILE A 248 -6.26 -15.80 24.10
N ALA A 249 -6.32 -15.81 25.43
CA ALA A 249 -5.20 -16.22 26.28
C ALA A 249 -4.84 -17.71 26.06
N ALA A 250 -5.84 -18.58 25.92
CA ALA A 250 -5.64 -19.98 25.59
C ALA A 250 -4.98 -20.18 24.22
N ARG A 251 -5.44 -19.46 23.19
CA ARG A 251 -4.82 -19.48 21.84
C ARG A 251 -3.37 -19.01 21.88
N ARG A 252 -3.07 -17.92 22.63
CA ARG A 252 -1.70 -17.45 22.82
C ARG A 252 -0.85 -18.50 23.54
N LYS A 253 -1.40 -19.15 24.57
CA LYS A 253 -0.73 -20.23 25.31
C LYS A 253 -0.48 -21.44 24.44
N ALA A 254 -1.40 -21.79 23.54
CA ALA A 254 -1.28 -22.89 22.59
C ALA A 254 -0.12 -22.72 21.59
N LEU A 255 0.37 -21.48 21.35
CA LEU A 255 1.57 -21.23 20.54
C LEU A 255 2.86 -21.74 21.23
N GLY A 256 2.82 -22.06 22.53
CA GLY A 256 4.01 -22.48 23.29
C GLY A 256 5.08 -21.39 23.41
N PRO A 257 6.31 -21.77 23.82
CA PRO A 257 7.45 -20.85 23.90
C PRO A 257 7.89 -20.36 22.52
N LEU A 258 8.63 -19.24 22.49
CA LEU A 258 9.22 -18.71 21.26
C LEU A 258 10.20 -19.73 20.68
N THR A 259 9.98 -20.14 19.45
CA THR A 259 10.87 -21.09 18.78
C THR A 259 12.14 -20.40 18.27
N GLY A 260 13.24 -21.14 18.14
CA GLY A 260 14.46 -20.57 17.59
C GLY A 260 14.34 -20.08 16.14
N THR A 261 13.42 -20.67 15.36
CA THR A 261 13.11 -20.22 13.99
C THR A 261 12.37 -18.87 14.03
N GLU A 262 11.34 -18.72 14.86
CA GLU A 262 10.64 -17.44 15.08
C GLU A 262 11.63 -16.36 15.53
N PHE A 263 12.47 -16.66 16.52
CA PHE A 263 13.45 -15.71 17.05
C PHE A 263 14.43 -15.22 15.96
N ARG A 264 14.98 -16.12 15.15
CA ARG A 264 15.92 -15.77 14.07
C ARG A 264 15.25 -14.94 12.98
N SER A 265 14.03 -15.27 12.61
CA SER A 265 13.25 -14.49 11.63
C SER A 265 12.95 -13.08 12.16
N LEU A 266 12.56 -12.96 13.43
CA LEU A 266 12.34 -11.67 14.10
C LEU A 266 13.64 -10.88 14.25
N LEU A 267 14.78 -11.54 14.46
CA LEU A 267 16.08 -10.86 14.54
C LEU A 267 16.46 -10.23 13.19
N VAL A 268 16.33 -10.99 12.10
CA VAL A 268 16.58 -10.46 10.72
C VAL A 268 15.66 -9.28 10.44
N PHE A 269 14.37 -9.45 10.69
CA PHE A 269 13.39 -8.37 10.50
C PHE A 269 13.71 -7.15 11.34
N GLY A 270 13.97 -7.32 12.64
CA GLY A 270 14.30 -6.22 13.55
C GLY A 270 15.58 -5.49 13.15
N ALA A 271 16.60 -6.21 12.67
CA ALA A 271 17.84 -5.62 12.18
C ALA A 271 17.60 -4.77 10.93
N VAL A 272 16.80 -5.25 9.98
CA VAL A 272 16.42 -4.51 8.77
C VAL A 272 15.58 -3.27 9.12
N ALA A 273 14.57 -3.43 9.96
CA ALA A 273 13.70 -2.33 10.39
C ALA A 273 14.49 -1.23 11.11
N LEU A 274 15.41 -1.61 12.01
CA LEU A 274 16.30 -0.67 12.69
C LEU A 274 17.23 0.03 11.70
N ALA A 275 17.80 -0.71 10.74
CA ALA A 275 18.69 -0.13 9.73
C ALA A 275 17.95 0.89 8.85
N TRP A 276 16.70 0.64 8.49
CA TRP A 276 15.88 1.60 7.74
C TRP A 276 15.55 2.86 8.53
N ILE A 277 15.11 2.70 9.80
CA ILE A 277 14.68 3.83 10.65
C ILE A 277 15.85 4.74 11.02
N THR A 278 17.03 4.14 11.26
CA THR A 278 18.22 4.86 11.73
C THR A 278 19.23 5.16 10.62
N GLY A 279 18.86 4.93 9.35
CA GLY A 279 19.75 5.13 8.21
C GLY A 279 20.05 6.58 7.94
N ASP A 280 19.02 7.38 7.82
CA ASP A 280 19.09 8.80 7.51
C ASP A 280 19.12 9.64 8.77
N ASP A 281 19.53 10.91 8.64
CA ASP A 281 19.51 11.85 9.74
C ASP A 281 18.04 12.11 10.15
N LEU A 282 17.79 12.15 11.45
CA LEU A 282 16.46 12.43 12.01
C LEU A 282 16.48 13.83 12.65
N ASP A 283 15.78 14.76 12.01
CA ASP A 283 15.55 16.10 12.51
C ASP A 283 14.41 16.09 13.55
N LEU A 284 14.74 15.94 14.82
CA LEU A 284 13.76 15.94 15.91
C LEU A 284 13.32 17.34 16.34
N SER A 285 14.19 18.34 16.13
CA SER A 285 13.89 19.75 16.30
C SER A 285 14.95 20.59 15.57
N LYS A 286 14.72 21.94 15.45
CA LYS A 286 15.67 22.87 14.80
C LYS A 286 17.12 22.76 15.33
N ASP A 287 17.27 22.30 16.58
CA ASP A 287 18.57 22.23 17.27
C ASP A 287 19.01 20.77 17.56
N LEU A 288 18.18 19.77 17.23
CA LEU A 288 18.46 18.36 17.56
C LEU A 288 18.36 17.49 16.32
N VAL A 289 19.49 17.25 15.68
CA VAL A 289 19.65 16.29 14.59
C VAL A 289 20.36 15.05 15.10
N VAL A 290 19.68 13.91 15.04
CA VAL A 290 20.31 12.60 15.32
C VAL A 290 20.86 12.08 14.02
N LYS A 291 22.19 12.03 13.91
CA LYS A 291 22.85 11.54 12.69
C LYS A 291 22.59 10.07 12.47
N GLY A 292 22.11 9.73 11.28
CA GLY A 292 21.95 8.36 10.83
C GLY A 292 23.30 7.69 10.54
N TRP A 293 23.31 6.35 10.51
CA TRP A 293 24.54 5.59 10.23
C TRP A 293 25.05 5.78 8.79
N ARG A 294 24.22 6.26 7.84
CA ARG A 294 24.65 6.61 6.47
C ARG A 294 25.57 7.85 6.44
N SER A 295 25.60 8.62 7.50
CA SER A 295 26.58 9.73 7.62
C SER A 295 28.04 9.23 7.72
N ILE A 296 28.23 7.92 7.98
CA ILE A 296 29.54 7.28 7.94
C ILE A 296 29.94 7.05 6.48
N SER A 297 31.02 7.66 6.03
CA SER A 297 31.40 7.80 4.62
C SER A 297 31.40 6.50 3.80
N PHE A 298 31.85 5.37 4.36
CA PHE A 298 31.88 4.10 3.62
C PHE A 298 30.49 3.40 3.56
N LEU A 299 29.51 3.84 4.35
CA LEU A 299 28.13 3.34 4.34
C LEU A 299 27.16 4.26 3.59
N ALA A 300 27.60 5.44 3.17
CA ALA A 300 26.76 6.45 2.52
C ALA A 300 26.08 5.92 1.23
N GLY A 301 26.70 4.97 0.53
CA GLY A 301 26.13 4.35 -0.67
C GLY A 301 25.13 3.20 -0.40
N VAL A 302 24.85 2.86 0.86
CA VAL A 302 23.96 1.76 1.20
C VAL A 302 22.51 2.28 1.26
N GLY A 303 21.75 2.11 0.19
CA GLY A 303 20.34 2.49 0.11
C GLY A 303 19.39 1.50 0.83
N ASP A 304 18.13 1.90 0.98
CA ASP A 304 17.07 1.06 1.58
C ASP A 304 16.90 -0.27 0.86
N ALA A 305 17.04 -0.28 -0.48
CA ALA A 305 16.98 -1.47 -1.30
C ALA A 305 18.09 -2.47 -0.96
N SER A 306 19.33 -1.97 -0.74
CA SER A 306 20.47 -2.82 -0.37
C SER A 306 20.24 -3.52 0.98
N ILE A 307 19.67 -2.79 1.96
CA ILE A 307 19.33 -3.35 3.27
C ILE A 307 18.24 -4.42 3.14
N ALA A 308 17.19 -4.15 2.34
CA ALA A 308 16.10 -5.10 2.09
C ALA A 308 16.63 -6.40 1.47
N VAL A 309 17.45 -6.28 0.43
CA VAL A 309 18.04 -7.44 -0.28
C VAL A 309 19.01 -8.19 0.64
N ALA A 310 19.82 -7.50 1.43
CA ALA A 310 20.71 -8.15 2.40
C ALA A 310 19.92 -8.94 3.46
N GLY A 311 18.84 -8.38 3.99
CA GLY A 311 17.93 -9.07 4.91
C GLY A 311 17.26 -10.29 4.25
N ALA A 312 16.82 -10.15 3.01
CA ALA A 312 16.26 -11.26 2.24
C ALA A 312 17.29 -12.38 2.06
N ILE A 313 18.51 -12.07 1.60
CA ILE A 313 19.59 -13.05 1.45
C ILE A 313 19.88 -13.76 2.78
N ALA A 314 19.90 -13.01 3.90
CA ALA A 314 20.13 -13.59 5.22
C ALA A 314 19.10 -14.68 5.56
N LEU A 315 17.83 -14.54 5.17
CA LEU A 315 16.80 -15.57 5.38
C LEU A 315 17.10 -16.87 4.62
N PHE A 316 17.70 -16.79 3.44
CA PHE A 316 18.10 -17.99 2.66
C PHE A 316 19.39 -18.64 3.18
N VAL A 317 20.20 -17.90 3.94
CA VAL A 317 21.48 -18.40 4.48
C VAL A 317 21.31 -18.94 5.91
N ILE A 318 20.53 -18.25 6.77
CA ILE A 318 20.39 -18.61 8.16
C ILE A 318 19.60 -19.92 8.31
N PRO A 319 20.13 -20.93 9.06
CA PRO A 319 19.43 -22.19 9.24
C PRO A 319 18.19 -22.02 10.13
N ALA A 320 17.11 -22.73 9.81
CA ALA A 320 15.98 -22.92 10.71
C ALA A 320 16.33 -23.91 11.83
N VAL A 321 15.70 -23.76 12.99
CA VAL A 321 15.81 -24.74 14.07
C VAL A 321 14.85 -25.87 13.79
N ARG A 322 15.34 -27.10 13.65
CA ARG A 322 14.51 -28.28 13.43
C ARG A 322 13.62 -28.54 14.64
N THR A 323 12.32 -28.62 14.42
CA THR A 323 11.32 -28.98 15.40
C THR A 323 10.93 -30.47 15.32
N SER A 324 11.19 -31.11 14.19
CA SER A 324 10.98 -32.55 13.97
C SER A 324 12.02 -33.13 13.00
N VAL A 325 12.20 -34.47 13.06
CA VAL A 325 13.10 -35.22 12.17
C VAL A 325 12.65 -35.18 10.71
N MET A 326 11.38 -34.85 10.43
CA MET A 326 10.79 -34.78 9.09
C MET A 326 10.82 -33.36 8.46
N ASP A 327 11.32 -32.36 9.16
CA ASP A 327 11.40 -31.01 8.64
C ASP A 327 12.52 -30.90 7.60
N SER A 328 12.14 -30.88 6.33
CA SER A 328 13.04 -30.89 5.18
C SER A 328 13.71 -29.53 4.88
N THR A 329 13.36 -28.47 5.64
CA THR A 329 13.85 -27.11 5.34
C THR A 329 14.95 -26.67 6.28
N PRO A 330 16.24 -26.76 5.87
CA PRO A 330 17.37 -26.39 6.74
C PRO A 330 17.56 -24.86 6.86
N ARG A 331 16.73 -24.03 6.22
CA ARG A 331 16.87 -22.56 6.17
C ARG A 331 15.58 -21.87 6.58
N LEU A 332 15.68 -20.58 6.99
CA LEU A 332 14.50 -19.75 7.31
C LEU A 332 13.61 -19.54 6.08
N MET A 333 14.19 -19.49 4.89
CA MET A 333 13.50 -19.38 3.61
C MET A 333 14.09 -20.37 2.60
N ASP A 334 13.26 -20.87 1.70
CA ASP A 334 13.67 -21.56 0.47
C ASP A 334 13.02 -20.89 -0.76
N TRP A 335 13.64 -21.14 -1.91
CA TRP A 335 13.21 -20.52 -3.16
C TRP A 335 11.82 -20.98 -3.61
N ASP A 336 11.49 -22.26 -3.45
CA ASP A 336 10.21 -22.82 -3.89
C ASP A 336 9.04 -22.21 -3.12
N PHE A 337 9.22 -21.94 -1.82
CA PHE A 337 8.24 -21.24 -1.02
C PHE A 337 8.12 -19.77 -1.45
N ALA A 338 9.23 -19.09 -1.69
CA ALA A 338 9.29 -17.66 -2.01
C ALA A 338 8.72 -17.40 -3.40
N VAL A 339 9.12 -18.14 -4.44
CA VAL A 339 8.75 -17.86 -5.83
C VAL A 339 7.25 -17.88 -6.09
N VAL A 340 6.54 -18.76 -5.39
CA VAL A 340 5.06 -18.89 -5.53
C VAL A 340 4.30 -17.77 -4.81
N ARG A 341 4.91 -17.19 -3.76
CA ARG A 341 4.24 -16.22 -2.88
C ARG A 341 4.62 -14.78 -3.12
N VAL A 342 5.78 -14.52 -3.72
CA VAL A 342 6.15 -13.15 -4.12
C VAL A 342 5.16 -12.66 -5.18
N PRO A 343 4.55 -11.48 -4.99
CA PRO A 343 3.59 -10.92 -5.95
C PRO A 343 4.31 -10.27 -7.14
N TRP A 344 4.89 -11.08 -8.02
CA TRP A 344 5.66 -10.63 -9.20
C TRP A 344 4.91 -9.61 -10.05
N GLY A 345 3.57 -9.76 -10.14
CA GLY A 345 2.74 -8.83 -10.89
C GLY A 345 2.78 -7.40 -10.35
N VAL A 346 2.96 -7.23 -9.05
CA VAL A 346 3.09 -5.89 -8.44
C VAL A 346 4.43 -5.26 -8.83
N LEU A 347 5.51 -6.03 -8.89
CA LEU A 347 6.82 -5.54 -9.31
C LEU A 347 6.78 -5.04 -10.76
N LEU A 348 6.11 -5.76 -11.66
CA LEU A 348 5.89 -5.34 -13.05
C LEU A 348 5.00 -4.09 -13.13
N LEU A 349 3.97 -4.00 -12.30
CA LEU A 349 3.09 -2.83 -12.25
C LEU A 349 3.85 -1.56 -11.84
N ILE A 350 4.73 -1.66 -10.86
CA ILE A 350 5.57 -0.53 -10.42
C ILE A 350 6.50 -0.08 -11.54
N GLY A 351 7.17 -1.03 -12.20
CA GLY A 351 8.03 -0.73 -13.36
C GLY A 351 7.27 -0.05 -14.50
N GLY A 352 6.05 -0.55 -14.81
CA GLY A 352 5.16 0.07 -15.80
C GLY A 352 4.70 1.47 -15.40
N GLY A 353 4.47 1.71 -14.10
CA GLY A 353 4.14 3.02 -13.56
C GLY A 353 5.31 4.02 -13.69
N PHE A 354 6.55 3.58 -13.41
CA PHE A 354 7.74 4.40 -13.61
C PHE A 354 7.98 4.70 -15.10
N ALA A 355 7.82 3.71 -15.98
CA ALA A 355 7.90 3.94 -17.42
C ALA A 355 6.83 4.94 -17.89
N LEU A 356 5.59 4.81 -17.39
CA LEU A 356 4.53 5.77 -17.69
C LEU A 356 4.92 7.19 -17.27
N GLY A 357 5.48 7.34 -16.05
CA GLY A 357 5.97 8.62 -15.54
C GLY A 357 7.07 9.24 -16.40
N SER A 358 8.06 8.44 -16.79
CA SER A 358 9.14 8.83 -17.69
C SER A 358 8.59 9.30 -19.05
N GLY A 359 7.67 8.52 -19.64
CA GLY A 359 7.05 8.86 -20.92
C GLY A 359 6.19 10.13 -20.86
N VAL A 360 5.45 10.36 -19.77
CA VAL A 360 4.68 11.61 -19.57
C VAL A 360 5.61 12.83 -19.56
N GLU A 361 6.78 12.69 -18.96
CA GLU A 361 7.76 13.77 -18.89
C GLU A 361 8.51 13.97 -20.21
N SER A 362 9.08 12.90 -20.77
CA SER A 362 9.88 12.94 -22.00
C SER A 362 9.08 13.36 -23.24
N SER A 363 7.78 13.01 -23.29
CA SER A 363 6.89 13.43 -24.39
C SER A 363 6.44 14.89 -24.30
N GLY A 364 6.57 15.55 -23.15
CA GLY A 364 6.03 16.88 -22.88
C GLY A 364 4.53 16.90 -22.53
N LEU A 365 3.91 15.73 -22.32
CA LEU A 365 2.50 15.63 -21.89
C LEU A 365 2.27 16.31 -20.54
N SER A 366 3.24 16.24 -19.62
CA SER A 366 3.20 16.92 -18.31
C SER A 366 2.92 18.42 -18.47
N ARG A 367 3.58 19.07 -19.44
CA ARG A 367 3.37 20.51 -19.74
C ARG A 367 1.94 20.78 -20.25
N LEU A 368 1.41 19.94 -21.12
CA LEU A 368 0.03 20.11 -21.62
C LEU A 368 -1.00 19.97 -20.49
N ILE A 369 -0.82 18.98 -19.63
CA ILE A 369 -1.67 18.79 -18.45
C ILE A 369 -1.60 20.01 -17.54
N GLY A 370 -0.39 20.51 -17.27
CA GLY A 370 -0.18 21.70 -16.47
C GLY A 370 -0.91 22.92 -17.02
N LEU A 371 -0.80 23.18 -18.32
CA LEU A 371 -1.52 24.28 -18.97
C LEU A 371 -3.04 24.11 -18.91
N ALA A 372 -3.55 22.88 -19.10
CA ALA A 372 -4.98 22.60 -19.03
C ALA A 372 -5.58 22.76 -17.62
N LEU A 373 -4.75 22.57 -16.59
CA LEU A 373 -5.16 22.65 -15.19
C LEU A 373 -4.70 23.96 -14.52
N ALA A 374 -4.11 24.91 -15.26
CA ALA A 374 -3.50 26.13 -14.70
C ALA A 374 -4.48 26.91 -13.80
N ASP A 375 -5.72 27.08 -14.22
CA ASP A 375 -6.75 27.83 -13.49
C ASP A 375 -7.11 27.19 -12.12
N LEU A 376 -6.83 25.90 -11.94
CA LEU A 376 -7.07 25.23 -10.66
C LEU A 376 -6.01 25.60 -9.60
N GLY A 377 -4.84 26.04 -10.04
CA GLY A 377 -3.76 26.50 -9.15
C GLY A 377 -4.11 27.71 -8.30
N ASP A 378 -5.12 28.51 -8.72
CA ASP A 378 -5.63 29.68 -7.99
C ASP A 378 -6.52 29.30 -6.78
N LEU A 379 -6.89 28.02 -6.64
CA LEU A 379 -7.69 27.57 -5.51
C LEU A 379 -6.88 27.63 -4.20
N PRO A 380 -7.54 27.95 -3.07
CA PRO A 380 -6.91 27.80 -1.77
C PRO A 380 -6.33 26.37 -1.59
N PRO A 381 -5.08 26.22 -1.04
CA PRO A 381 -4.41 24.92 -0.97
C PRO A 381 -5.27 23.80 -0.38
N VAL A 382 -6.05 24.08 0.66
CA VAL A 382 -6.96 23.11 1.29
C VAL A 382 -8.01 22.58 0.29
N LEU A 383 -8.58 23.47 -0.55
CA LEU A 383 -9.57 23.08 -1.55
C LEU A 383 -8.92 22.33 -2.72
N LEU A 384 -7.77 22.77 -3.15
CA LEU A 384 -7.01 22.12 -4.22
C LEU A 384 -6.63 20.69 -3.81
N ILE A 385 -5.94 20.54 -2.69
CA ILE A 385 -5.54 19.22 -2.17
C ILE A 385 -6.75 18.36 -1.87
N GLY A 386 -7.79 18.92 -1.25
CA GLY A 386 -9.04 18.19 -0.97
C GLY A 386 -9.72 17.66 -2.24
N SER A 387 -9.76 18.47 -3.31
CA SER A 387 -10.31 18.07 -4.60
C SER A 387 -9.49 16.96 -5.26
N VAL A 388 -8.17 17.10 -5.24
CA VAL A 388 -7.25 16.06 -5.76
C VAL A 388 -7.42 14.75 -5.00
N VAL A 389 -7.37 14.79 -3.67
CA VAL A 389 -7.53 13.59 -2.83
C VAL A 389 -8.89 12.94 -3.05
N LEU A 390 -9.97 13.74 -3.18
CA LEU A 390 -11.32 13.22 -3.46
C LEU A 390 -11.38 12.51 -4.81
N ILE A 391 -10.85 13.11 -5.87
CA ILE A 391 -10.83 12.51 -7.21
C ILE A 391 -10.03 11.21 -7.19
N VAL A 392 -8.86 11.22 -6.57
CA VAL A 392 -7.99 10.02 -6.48
C VAL A 392 -8.65 8.92 -5.66
N CYS A 393 -9.29 9.25 -4.54
CA CYS A 393 -10.05 8.32 -3.72
C CYS A 393 -11.19 7.67 -4.53
N LEU A 394 -11.99 8.46 -5.25
CA LEU A 394 -13.08 7.94 -6.09
C LEU A 394 -12.57 7.05 -7.24
N LEU A 395 -11.44 7.40 -7.85
CA LEU A 395 -10.79 6.54 -8.85
C LEU A 395 -10.34 5.22 -8.23
N SER A 396 -9.79 5.27 -7.03
CA SER A 396 -9.31 4.09 -6.30
C SER A 396 -10.45 3.17 -5.86
N GLU A 397 -11.64 3.70 -5.60
CA GLU A 397 -12.82 2.88 -5.28
C GLU A 397 -13.24 1.95 -6.43
N VAL A 398 -13.01 2.36 -7.66
CA VAL A 398 -13.42 1.60 -8.87
C VAL A 398 -12.26 0.81 -9.45
N GLY A 399 -11.03 1.14 -9.05
CA GLY A 399 -9.81 0.54 -9.55
C GLY A 399 -8.87 0.08 -8.44
N SER A 400 -7.75 -0.51 -8.82
CA SER A 400 -6.69 -0.89 -7.86
C SER A 400 -5.96 0.35 -7.32
N ASN A 401 -5.78 0.45 -6.00
CA ASN A 401 -5.00 1.52 -5.34
C ASN A 401 -3.63 1.72 -6.01
N THR A 402 -2.96 0.62 -6.35
CA THR A 402 -1.64 0.64 -6.99
C THR A 402 -1.71 1.19 -8.41
N ALA A 403 -2.69 0.75 -9.20
CA ALA A 403 -2.88 1.24 -10.56
C ALA A 403 -3.27 2.73 -10.56
N THR A 404 -4.14 3.15 -9.64
CA THR A 404 -4.52 4.55 -9.45
C THR A 404 -3.30 5.40 -9.13
N ALA A 405 -2.46 5.00 -8.18
CA ALA A 405 -1.24 5.73 -7.84
C ALA A 405 -0.26 5.82 -9.02
N SER A 406 -0.05 4.70 -9.75
CA SER A 406 0.83 4.66 -10.93
C SER A 406 0.38 5.61 -12.04
N LEU A 407 -0.94 5.78 -12.18
CA LEU A 407 -1.52 6.67 -13.18
C LEU A 407 -1.47 8.13 -12.74
N VAL A 408 -1.88 8.41 -11.50
CA VAL A 408 -2.17 9.76 -11.04
C VAL A 408 -0.90 10.52 -10.64
N ILE A 409 0.10 9.86 -10.06
CA ILE A 409 1.34 10.51 -9.62
C ILE A 409 2.05 11.27 -10.75
N PRO A 410 2.33 10.68 -11.92
CA PRO A 410 2.97 11.39 -13.02
C PRO A 410 2.14 12.57 -13.57
N ILE A 411 0.81 12.40 -13.59
CA ILE A 411 -0.13 13.43 -14.07
C ILE A 411 -0.11 14.64 -13.13
N LEU A 412 -0.23 14.41 -11.83
CA LEU A 412 -0.22 15.46 -10.81
C LEU A 412 1.14 16.15 -10.68
N ALA A 413 2.23 15.43 -10.96
CA ALA A 413 3.55 16.05 -10.97
C ALA A 413 3.65 17.15 -12.04
N GLY A 414 3.12 16.92 -13.25
CA GLY A 414 3.05 17.93 -14.28
C GLY A 414 2.15 19.14 -13.91
N ALA A 415 1.08 18.89 -13.15
CA ALA A 415 0.23 19.94 -12.62
C ALA A 415 0.93 20.74 -11.52
N ALA A 416 1.63 20.10 -10.58
CA ALA A 416 2.39 20.75 -9.51
C ALA A 416 3.40 21.75 -10.05
N ASP A 417 4.16 21.38 -11.10
CA ASP A 417 5.12 22.26 -11.75
C ASP A 417 4.45 23.53 -12.30
N SER A 418 3.26 23.40 -12.90
CA SER A 418 2.52 24.51 -13.46
C SER A 418 1.92 25.43 -12.40
N TRP A 419 1.58 24.88 -11.25
CA TRP A 419 1.05 25.62 -10.10
C TRP A 419 2.14 26.24 -9.21
N GLY A 420 3.42 25.91 -9.48
CA GLY A 420 4.54 26.31 -8.62
C GLY A 420 4.45 25.73 -7.20
N MET A 421 3.75 24.59 -7.06
CA MET A 421 3.61 23.88 -5.79
C MET A 421 4.78 22.94 -5.55
N ASP A 422 5.12 22.77 -4.26
CA ASP A 422 6.03 21.69 -3.88
C ASP A 422 5.43 20.33 -4.25
N LEU A 423 6.25 19.50 -4.91
CA LEU A 423 5.86 18.21 -5.41
C LEU A 423 5.36 17.28 -4.30
N GLN A 424 6.06 17.28 -3.16
CA GLN A 424 5.71 16.42 -2.03
C GLN A 424 4.38 16.85 -1.38
N ALA A 425 4.16 18.16 -1.28
CA ALA A 425 2.93 18.72 -0.70
C ALA A 425 1.66 18.28 -1.46
N LEU A 426 1.76 18.05 -2.78
CA LEU A 426 0.65 17.56 -3.61
C LEU A 426 0.63 16.03 -3.71
N LEU A 427 1.78 15.40 -3.96
CA LEU A 427 1.82 13.98 -4.29
C LEU A 427 1.67 13.06 -3.08
N ILE A 428 2.12 13.47 -1.89
CA ILE A 428 1.92 12.67 -0.67
C ILE A 428 0.44 12.50 -0.36
N PRO A 429 -0.38 13.58 -0.21
CA PRO A 429 -1.81 13.41 0.07
C PRO A 429 -2.55 12.68 -1.06
N ALA A 430 -2.18 12.89 -2.33
CA ALA A 430 -2.75 12.14 -3.44
C ALA A 430 -2.46 10.64 -3.34
N THR A 431 -1.23 10.26 -2.99
CA THR A 431 -0.82 8.86 -2.80
C THR A 431 -1.55 8.21 -1.63
N LEU A 432 -1.69 8.91 -0.52
CA LEU A 432 -2.49 8.45 0.62
C LEU A 432 -3.97 8.36 0.23
N GLY A 433 -4.48 9.29 -0.57
CA GLY A 433 -5.82 9.27 -1.15
C GLY A 433 -6.10 8.05 -2.01
N ALA A 434 -5.10 7.58 -2.81
CA ALA A 434 -5.21 6.34 -3.55
C ALA A 434 -5.38 5.10 -2.66
N SER A 435 -5.03 5.19 -1.39
CA SER A 435 -5.19 4.12 -0.42
C SER A 435 -6.47 4.22 0.41
N LEU A 436 -7.34 5.23 0.18
CA LEU A 436 -8.61 5.43 0.90
C LEU A 436 -9.75 4.55 0.40
N GLY A 437 -9.65 3.69 -0.55
CA GLY A 437 -10.77 2.88 -1.07
C GLY A 437 -11.41 1.96 -0.02
N PHE A 438 -12.38 2.45 0.75
CA PHE A 438 -13.05 1.72 1.83
C PHE A 438 -14.50 1.32 1.54
N MET A 439 -15.14 1.87 0.49
CA MET A 439 -16.56 1.63 0.19
C MET A 439 -16.79 0.31 -0.54
N LEU A 440 -15.98 0.00 -1.56
CA LEU A 440 -16.26 -1.11 -2.47
C LEU A 440 -15.29 -2.29 -2.27
N PRO A 441 -15.76 -3.54 -2.43
CA PRO A 441 -14.88 -4.71 -2.34
C PRO A 441 -13.77 -4.70 -3.38
N VAL A 442 -14.02 -4.14 -4.55
CA VAL A 442 -13.07 -4.09 -5.66
C VAL A 442 -11.96 -3.07 -5.44
N ALA A 443 -12.14 -2.11 -4.54
CA ALA A 443 -11.18 -1.03 -4.30
C ALA A 443 -9.81 -1.56 -3.84
N SER A 444 -9.79 -2.62 -3.05
CA SER A 444 -8.54 -3.20 -2.59
C SER A 444 -8.64 -4.71 -2.31
N PRO A 445 -7.53 -5.45 -2.39
CA PRO A 445 -7.51 -6.87 -2.02
C PRO A 445 -8.01 -7.14 -0.59
N MET A 446 -7.73 -6.25 0.36
CA MET A 446 -8.18 -6.38 1.75
C MET A 446 -9.70 -6.37 1.85
N GLN A 447 -10.34 -5.44 1.13
CA GLN A 447 -11.79 -5.34 1.06
C GLN A 447 -12.41 -6.57 0.37
N THR A 448 -11.81 -7.00 -0.74
CA THR A 448 -12.24 -8.22 -1.47
C THR A 448 -12.19 -9.46 -0.57
N ILE A 449 -11.12 -9.65 0.19
CA ILE A 449 -10.91 -10.82 1.07
C ILE A 449 -11.97 -10.88 2.16
N VAL A 450 -12.23 -9.79 2.88
CA VAL A 450 -13.23 -9.78 3.96
C VAL A 450 -14.65 -9.89 3.41
N PHE A 451 -14.95 -9.26 2.27
CA PHE A 451 -16.23 -9.39 1.57
C PHE A 451 -16.46 -10.83 1.07
N GLY A 452 -15.41 -11.48 0.59
CA GLY A 452 -15.41 -12.87 0.12
C GLY A 452 -15.84 -13.90 1.18
N THR A 453 -15.86 -13.53 2.47
CA THR A 453 -16.43 -14.37 3.53
C THR A 453 -17.95 -14.59 3.40
N GLY A 454 -18.64 -13.77 2.59
CA GLY A 454 -20.09 -13.79 2.42
C GLY A 454 -20.88 -13.28 3.64
N ARG A 455 -20.19 -12.78 4.67
CA ARG A 455 -20.81 -12.30 5.93
C ARG A 455 -21.05 -10.79 5.95
N ILE A 456 -20.59 -10.05 4.95
CA ILE A 456 -20.70 -8.58 4.85
C ILE A 456 -21.61 -8.21 3.68
N PRO A 457 -22.83 -7.68 3.92
CA PRO A 457 -23.64 -7.12 2.85
C PRO A 457 -22.98 -5.85 2.24
N MET A 458 -23.02 -5.71 0.91
CA MET A 458 -22.46 -4.58 0.17
C MET A 458 -22.90 -3.22 0.77
N GLN A 459 -24.18 -3.07 1.08
CA GLN A 459 -24.71 -1.82 1.64
C GLN A 459 -24.07 -1.43 2.97
N GLN A 460 -23.73 -2.40 3.81
CA GLN A 460 -23.07 -2.15 5.10
C GLN A 460 -21.62 -1.74 4.91
N MET A 461 -20.95 -2.33 3.93
CA MET A 461 -19.59 -1.96 3.55
C MET A 461 -19.53 -0.53 3.03
N VAL A 462 -20.38 -0.18 2.07
CA VAL A 462 -20.50 1.19 1.55
C VAL A 462 -20.84 2.18 2.65
N ARG A 463 -21.80 1.85 3.53
CA ARG A 463 -22.20 2.73 4.65
C ARG A 463 -21.04 3.04 5.59
N ALA A 464 -20.18 2.08 5.87
CA ALA A 464 -19.01 2.28 6.71
C ALA A 464 -17.90 3.02 5.96
N GLY A 465 -17.63 2.63 4.69
CA GLY A 465 -16.58 3.18 3.86
C GLY A 465 -16.74 4.66 3.56
N VAL A 466 -17.96 5.11 3.25
CA VAL A 466 -18.25 6.54 3.01
C VAL A 466 -17.76 7.45 4.13
N TRP A 467 -17.95 7.05 5.40
CA TRP A 467 -17.42 7.82 6.53
C TRP A 467 -15.90 7.88 6.55
N MET A 468 -15.25 6.78 6.20
CA MET A 468 -13.79 6.70 6.16
C MET A 468 -13.21 7.56 5.05
N ASP A 469 -13.80 7.47 3.85
CA ASP A 469 -13.31 8.19 2.68
C ASP A 469 -13.52 9.70 2.84
N LEU A 470 -14.71 10.13 3.28
CA LEU A 470 -14.98 11.55 3.55
C LEU A 470 -14.07 12.12 4.64
N PHE A 471 -13.86 11.35 5.72
CA PHE A 471 -12.94 11.79 6.76
C PHE A 471 -11.51 11.85 6.27
N GLY A 472 -11.04 10.82 5.53
CA GLY A 472 -9.70 10.78 4.97
C GLY A 472 -9.42 11.94 4.02
N VAL A 473 -10.37 12.23 3.12
CA VAL A 473 -10.29 13.39 2.20
C VAL A 473 -10.19 14.70 2.98
N LEU A 474 -11.08 14.92 3.94
CA LEU A 474 -11.07 16.14 4.76
C LEU A 474 -9.79 16.24 5.61
N PHE A 475 -9.38 15.14 6.21
CA PHE A 475 -8.19 15.08 7.06
C PHE A 475 -6.91 15.40 6.25
N PHE A 476 -6.74 14.79 5.08
CA PHE A 476 -5.58 15.08 4.23
C PHE A 476 -5.63 16.49 3.64
N ALA A 477 -6.82 16.99 3.26
CA ALA A 477 -6.98 18.37 2.81
C ALA A 477 -6.53 19.37 3.88
N LEU A 478 -6.90 19.14 5.15
CA LEU A 478 -6.53 20.04 6.26
C LEU A 478 -5.05 19.90 6.63
N VAL A 479 -4.53 18.66 6.77
CA VAL A 479 -3.14 18.43 7.18
C VAL A 479 -2.16 18.98 6.16
N PHE A 480 -2.36 18.67 4.87
CA PHE A 480 -1.42 19.06 3.82
C PHE A 480 -1.75 20.41 3.16
N GLY A 481 -2.97 20.91 3.33
CA GLY A 481 -3.35 22.22 2.80
C GLY A 481 -3.11 23.39 3.76
N LEU A 482 -2.77 23.13 5.03
CA LEU A 482 -2.43 24.12 6.03
C LEU A 482 -0.93 24.16 6.35
N LEU A 483 -0.16 23.15 5.93
CA LEU A 483 1.31 23.12 5.98
C LEU A 483 1.91 23.92 4.83
#